data_e2f19a1552a5a353e48036175592bf8e
#
_entry.id   e2f19a1552a5a353e48036175592bf8e
#
_cell.length_a   1.000
_cell.length_b   1.000
_cell.length_c   1.000
_cell.angle_alpha   90.00
_cell.angle_beta   90.00
_cell.angle_gamma   90.00
#
_symmetry.space_group_name_H-M   'P 1'
#
loop_
_entity.id
_entity.type
_entity.pdbx_description
1 polymer ?
#
loop_
_entity_poly.entity_id
_entity_poly.type
_entity_poly.pdbx_seq_one_letter_code
_entity_poly.pdbx_strand_id
1 'polypeptide(L)'
;VNEMKQHEYNPAHIHRGMLFTGLSSVMILKLPSTFGREYSADQIQQNGRLQILGAANGQFAKIDYQPPMDLRDFYIFPYDMRHCVYPFNGTTETRRTLAANCDVDFDPIKNRGAN
;
A
#
# COMPACT_ATOMS: atom_id res chain seq x y z
N VAL A 1 8.24 -8.34 -6.72
CA VAL A 1 7.20 -7.93 -7.67
C VAL A 1 5.91 -8.65 -7.34
N ASN A 2 4.85 -7.90 -7.16
CA ASN A 2 3.51 -8.42 -6.89
C ASN A 2 2.63 -8.21 -8.12
N GLU A 3 1.90 -9.25 -8.49
CA GLU A 3 0.89 -9.19 -9.55
C GLU A 3 -0.48 -9.52 -8.98
N MET A 4 -1.48 -8.79 -9.41
CA MET A 4 -2.87 -8.95 -9.01
C MET A 4 -3.76 -9.02 -10.23
N LYS A 5 -4.56 -10.05 -10.31
CA LYS A 5 -5.58 -10.23 -11.35
C LYS A 5 -6.94 -9.78 -10.83
N GLN A 6 -7.90 -9.69 -11.75
CA GLN A 6 -9.27 -9.35 -11.36
C GLN A 6 -9.80 -10.29 -10.26
N HIS A 7 -10.60 -9.76 -9.37
CA HIS A 7 -11.20 -10.45 -8.21
C HIS A 7 -10.21 -10.83 -7.10
N GLU A 8 -8.92 -10.63 -7.31
CA GLU A 8 -7.93 -10.78 -6.25
C GLU A 8 -7.84 -9.50 -5.43
N TYR A 9 -7.45 -9.62 -4.18
CA TYR A 9 -7.25 -8.48 -3.30
C TYR A 9 -6.17 -8.80 -2.27
N ASN A 10 -5.64 -7.74 -1.67
CA ASN A 10 -4.69 -7.87 -0.57
C ASN A 10 -5.36 -7.33 0.69
N PRO A 11 -5.74 -8.20 1.64
CA PRO A 11 -6.44 -7.77 2.84
C PRO A 11 -5.59 -6.88 3.72
N ALA A 12 -6.25 -6.16 4.63
CA ALA A 12 -5.57 -5.27 5.56
C ALA A 12 -4.51 -6.01 6.38
N HIS A 13 -3.28 -5.54 6.32
CA HIS A 13 -2.12 -6.16 6.95
C HIS A 13 -1.07 -5.11 7.29
N ILE A 14 -0.06 -5.55 8.05
CA ILE A 14 1.16 -4.79 8.31
C ILE A 14 2.37 -5.61 7.90
N HIS A 15 3.49 -4.94 7.74
CA HIS A 15 4.79 -5.61 7.57
C HIS A 15 5.60 -5.47 8.85
N ARG A 16 6.58 -6.34 9.00
CA ARG A 16 7.52 -6.33 10.11
C ARG A 16 8.91 -6.64 9.60
N GLY A 17 9.90 -6.05 10.25
CA GLY A 17 11.29 -6.40 10.07
C GLY A 17 11.90 -6.88 11.39
N MET A 18 13.21 -7.04 11.39
CA MET A 18 13.95 -7.49 12.57
C MET A 18 13.97 -6.44 13.68
N LEU A 19 13.95 -5.16 13.31
CA LEU A 19 14.03 -4.05 14.27
C LEU A 19 12.67 -3.53 14.72
N PHE A 20 11.58 -4.05 14.15
CA PHE A 20 10.19 -3.62 14.41
C PHE A 20 9.92 -2.14 14.12
N THR A 21 10.84 -1.48 13.44
CA THR A 21 10.72 -0.09 13.01
C THR A 21 11.29 0.02 11.61
N GLY A 22 10.52 0.56 10.70
CA GLY A 22 10.97 0.66 9.32
C GLY A 22 9.92 1.18 8.37
N LEU A 23 10.23 1.05 7.10
CA LEU A 23 9.45 1.61 6.00
C LEU A 23 9.05 0.53 5.01
N SER A 24 7.83 0.66 4.52
CA SER A 24 7.36 -0.03 3.32
C SER A 24 7.37 0.91 2.14
N SER A 25 7.62 0.38 0.97
CA SER A 25 7.51 1.14 -0.27
C SER A 25 6.79 0.35 -1.34
N VAL A 26 6.06 1.06 -2.19
CA VAL A 26 5.32 0.49 -3.32
C VAL A 26 5.51 1.38 -4.54
N MET A 27 5.92 0.79 -5.65
CA MET A 27 5.98 1.45 -6.95
C MET A 27 4.99 0.80 -7.90
N ILE A 28 4.22 1.61 -8.62
CA ILE A 28 3.26 1.13 -9.62
C ILE A 28 3.98 0.85 -10.92
N LEU A 29 4.02 -0.40 -11.34
CA LEU A 29 4.71 -0.83 -12.57
C LEU A 29 3.75 -1.03 -13.73
N LYS A 30 2.53 -1.49 -13.48
CA LYS A 30 1.53 -1.74 -14.51
C LYS A 30 0.14 -1.56 -13.94
N LEU A 31 -0.71 -0.92 -14.70
CA LEU A 31 -2.13 -0.77 -14.39
C LEU A 31 -2.97 -1.34 -15.53
N PRO A 32 -4.08 -2.01 -15.24
CA PRO A 32 -5.06 -2.36 -16.26
C PRO A 32 -5.71 -1.11 -16.84
N SER A 33 -6.20 -1.20 -18.07
CA SER A 33 -6.88 -0.10 -18.74
C SER A 33 -8.23 0.28 -18.11
N THR A 34 -8.80 -0.65 -17.34
CA THR A 34 -10.03 -0.43 -16.57
C THR A 34 -9.94 -1.21 -15.26
N PHE A 35 -10.58 -0.70 -14.24
CA PHE A 35 -10.78 -1.41 -12.97
C PHE A 35 -12.19 -1.97 -12.84
N GLY A 36 -12.99 -1.85 -13.91
CA GLY A 36 -14.33 -2.39 -14.00
C GLY A 36 -15.37 -1.62 -13.19
N ARG A 37 -16.46 -2.33 -12.87
CA ARG A 37 -17.55 -1.75 -12.07
C ARG A 37 -17.14 -1.75 -10.60
N GLU A 38 -17.30 -0.59 -9.94
CA GLU A 38 -17.00 -0.45 -8.52
C GLU A 38 -17.77 -1.46 -7.67
N TYR A 39 -17.05 -2.12 -6.76
CA TYR A 39 -17.68 -2.98 -5.77
C TYR A 39 -18.36 -2.20 -4.66
N SER A 40 -17.92 -0.97 -4.42
CA SER A 40 -18.50 -0.11 -3.40
C SER A 40 -19.95 0.24 -3.76
N ALA A 41 -20.86 0.09 -2.79
CA ALA A 41 -22.26 0.48 -2.96
C ALA A 41 -22.44 1.98 -3.24
N ASP A 42 -21.53 2.80 -2.76
CA ASP A 42 -21.52 4.26 -2.93
C ASP A 42 -20.83 4.71 -4.22
N GLN A 43 -20.42 3.78 -5.06
CA GLN A 43 -19.70 4.03 -6.31
C GLN A 43 -18.42 4.87 -6.12
N ILE A 44 -17.81 4.79 -4.95
CA ILE A 44 -16.53 5.43 -4.66
C ILE A 44 -15.43 4.69 -5.43
N GLN A 45 -14.54 5.42 -6.06
CA GLN A 45 -13.42 4.82 -6.81
C GLN A 45 -12.42 4.15 -5.88
N GLN A 46 -12.61 2.88 -5.61
CA GLN A 46 -11.74 2.06 -4.75
C GLN A 46 -11.08 0.90 -5.49
N ASN A 47 -11.68 0.43 -6.57
CA ASN A 47 -11.18 -0.77 -7.27
C ASN A 47 -9.70 -0.64 -7.62
N GLY A 48 -8.93 -1.68 -7.27
CA GLY A 48 -7.50 -1.77 -7.56
C GLY A 48 -6.61 -0.84 -6.76
N ARG A 49 -7.15 -0.04 -5.86
CA ARG A 49 -6.40 0.99 -5.12
C ARG A 49 -5.79 0.46 -3.83
N LEU A 50 -4.63 1.02 -3.52
CA LEU A 50 -4.03 0.93 -2.19
C LEU A 50 -4.75 1.87 -1.25
N GLN A 51 -5.09 1.39 -0.05
CA GLN A 51 -5.58 2.23 1.04
C GLN A 51 -4.72 2.05 2.27
N ILE A 52 -4.26 3.16 2.83
CA ILE A 52 -3.51 3.20 4.08
C ILE A 52 -4.49 3.59 5.18
N LEU A 53 -4.59 2.75 6.20
CA LEU A 53 -5.55 2.90 7.28
C LEU A 53 -4.88 3.56 8.47
N GLY A 54 -5.34 4.75 8.82
CA GLY A 54 -4.83 5.48 9.98
C GLY A 54 -5.38 4.96 11.30
N ALA A 55 -4.83 5.46 12.40
CA ALA A 55 -5.20 5.08 13.76
C ALA A 55 -5.90 6.20 14.54
N ALA A 56 -6.28 7.30 13.89
CA ALA A 56 -6.93 8.41 14.56
C ALA A 56 -8.39 8.07 14.89
N ASN A 57 -8.88 8.61 16.01
CA ASN A 57 -10.25 8.44 16.47
C ASN A 57 -11.01 9.76 16.35
N GLY A 58 -12.33 9.66 16.11
CA GLY A 58 -13.25 10.79 16.09
C GLY A 58 -13.79 11.11 14.71
N GLN A 59 -14.98 11.69 14.69
CA GLN A 59 -15.73 11.90 13.44
C GLN A 59 -15.11 12.95 12.50
N PHE A 60 -14.25 13.81 13.02
CA PHE A 60 -13.57 14.84 12.23
C PHE A 60 -12.13 14.47 11.87
N ALA A 61 -11.66 13.30 12.30
CA ALA A 61 -10.31 12.84 11.99
C ALA A 61 -10.28 12.15 10.63
N LYS A 62 -9.31 12.50 9.80
CA LYS A 62 -9.05 11.77 8.56
C LYS A 62 -8.19 10.55 8.90
N ILE A 63 -8.79 9.38 8.84
CA ILE A 63 -8.13 8.13 9.27
C ILE A 63 -7.63 7.28 8.10
N ASP A 64 -8.14 7.52 6.90
CA ASP A 64 -7.81 6.72 5.72
C ASP A 64 -7.19 7.59 4.64
N TYR A 65 -6.24 7.02 3.91
CA TYR A 65 -5.60 7.66 2.79
C TYR A 65 -5.52 6.72 1.60
N GLN A 66 -6.08 7.14 0.47
CA GLN A 66 -5.90 6.48 -0.81
C GLN A 66 -4.99 7.33 -1.69
N PRO A 67 -3.72 6.95 -1.86
CA PRO A 67 -2.84 7.70 -2.75
C PRO A 67 -3.32 7.64 -4.19
N PRO A 68 -3.02 8.64 -5.01
CA PRO A 68 -3.20 8.55 -6.46
C PRO A 68 -2.50 7.31 -6.99
N MET A 69 -2.99 6.76 -8.10
CA MET A 69 -2.46 5.51 -8.65
C MET A 69 -2.13 5.69 -10.12
N ASP A 70 -0.97 6.25 -10.37
CA ASP A 70 -0.43 6.43 -11.72
C ASP A 70 0.81 5.57 -11.91
N LEU A 71 1.11 5.24 -13.16
CA LEU A 71 2.32 4.48 -13.49
C LEU A 71 3.57 5.19 -12.98
N ARG A 72 4.44 4.43 -12.33
CA ARG A 72 5.70 4.87 -11.73
C ARG A 72 5.56 5.73 -10.48
N ASP A 73 4.34 5.91 -9.96
CA ASP A 73 4.18 6.48 -8.64
C ASP A 73 4.85 5.60 -7.59
N PHE A 74 5.52 6.23 -6.66
CA PHE A 74 6.27 5.58 -5.61
C PHE A 74 5.83 6.11 -4.25
N TYR A 75 5.35 5.22 -3.39
CA TYR A 75 4.86 5.55 -2.07
C TYR A 75 5.74 4.94 -1.00
N ILE A 76 6.01 5.70 0.05
CA ILE A 76 6.76 5.25 1.22
C ILE A 76 5.90 5.55 2.45
N PHE A 77 5.76 4.57 3.33
CA PHE A 77 5.01 4.70 4.57
C PHE A 77 5.58 3.78 5.64
N PRO A 78 5.34 4.03 6.94
CA PRO A 78 5.76 3.12 8.00
C PRO A 78 5.22 1.71 7.78
N TYR A 79 6.06 0.69 7.91
CA TYR A 79 5.63 -0.67 7.56
C TYR A 79 4.65 -1.29 8.56
N ASP A 80 4.48 -0.68 9.73
CA ASP A 80 3.47 -1.07 10.72
C ASP A 80 2.12 -0.37 10.52
N MET A 81 1.99 0.53 9.54
CA MET A 81 0.68 1.05 9.15
C MET A 81 -0.11 -0.02 8.42
N ARG A 82 -1.35 -0.22 8.86
CA ARG A 82 -2.25 -1.14 8.18
C ARG A 82 -2.60 -0.59 6.81
N HIS A 83 -2.60 -1.47 5.84
CA HIS A 83 -2.95 -1.11 4.46
C HIS A 83 -3.54 -2.31 3.75
N CYS A 84 -4.30 -2.04 2.71
CA CYS A 84 -4.94 -3.06 1.88
C CYS A 84 -4.94 -2.62 0.42
N VAL A 85 -5.18 -3.56 -0.47
CA VAL A 85 -5.41 -3.29 -1.90
C VAL A 85 -6.75 -3.89 -2.28
N TYR A 86 -7.63 -3.05 -2.81
CA TYR A 86 -8.97 -3.46 -3.21
C TYR A 86 -8.95 -4.26 -4.51
N PRO A 87 -9.89 -5.19 -4.67
CA PRO A 87 -10.04 -5.93 -5.91
C PRO A 87 -10.54 -5.05 -7.05
N PHE A 88 -10.41 -5.55 -8.26
CA PHE A 88 -10.98 -4.96 -9.46
C PHE A 88 -11.60 -6.07 -10.33
N ASN A 89 -12.28 -5.68 -11.40
CA ASN A 89 -12.97 -6.61 -12.29
C ASN A 89 -13.03 -6.08 -13.73
N GLY A 90 -13.63 -6.88 -14.62
CA GLY A 90 -13.90 -6.44 -15.98
C GLY A 90 -12.70 -6.41 -16.91
N THR A 91 -11.61 -7.06 -16.56
CA THR A 91 -10.42 -7.13 -17.39
C THR A 91 -9.57 -8.36 -17.06
N THR A 92 -8.88 -8.88 -18.07
CA THR A 92 -7.86 -9.94 -17.88
C THR A 92 -6.46 -9.36 -17.68
N GLU A 93 -6.30 -8.05 -17.79
CA GLU A 93 -5.03 -7.38 -17.54
C GLU A 93 -4.64 -7.44 -16.07
N THR A 94 -3.36 -7.38 -15.79
CA THR A 94 -2.82 -7.45 -14.44
C THR A 94 -2.44 -6.08 -13.90
N ARG A 95 -2.59 -5.90 -12.61
CA ARG A 95 -1.97 -4.83 -11.84
C ARG A 95 -0.66 -5.35 -11.28
N ARG A 96 0.43 -4.61 -11.51
CA ARG A 96 1.76 -5.02 -11.06
C ARG A 96 2.40 -3.91 -10.24
N THR A 97 3.01 -4.29 -9.11
CA THR A 97 3.75 -3.38 -8.25
C THR A 97 5.09 -3.98 -7.86
N LEU A 98 6.04 -3.10 -7.58
CA LEU A 98 7.27 -3.45 -6.90
C LEU A 98 7.15 -2.98 -5.45
N ALA A 99 7.23 -3.91 -4.51
CA ALA A 99 7.16 -3.61 -3.08
C ALA A 99 8.47 -3.97 -2.41
N ALA A 100 8.89 -3.14 -1.47
CA ALA A 100 10.08 -3.40 -0.66
C ALA A 100 9.84 -2.89 0.76
N ASN A 101 10.46 -3.57 1.73
CA ASN A 101 10.46 -3.17 3.13
C ASN A 101 11.89 -3.05 3.61
N CYS A 102 12.15 -2.11 4.50
CA CYS A 102 13.45 -1.97 5.14
C CYS A 102 13.28 -1.64 6.61
N ASP A 103 14.17 -2.18 7.42
CA ASP A 103 14.32 -1.75 8.81
C ASP A 103 15.03 -0.40 8.87
N VAL A 104 14.67 0.40 9.86
CA VAL A 104 15.34 1.66 10.16
C VAL A 104 15.96 1.54 11.56
N ASP A 105 17.26 1.72 11.64
CA ASP A 105 17.98 1.72 12.89
C ASP A 105 18.16 3.17 13.37
N PHE A 106 17.53 3.48 14.50
CA PHE A 106 17.57 4.81 15.11
C PHE A 106 18.74 5.04 16.05
N ASP A 107 19.68 4.11 16.13
CA ASP A 107 20.87 4.30 16.98
C ASP A 107 22.11 4.70 16.16
N PRO A 108 22.18 5.96 15.70
CA PRO A 108 23.32 6.41 14.90
C PRO A 108 24.61 6.46 15.69
N ILE A 109 24.53 6.59 17.02
CA ILE A 109 25.71 6.61 17.89
C ILE A 109 26.33 5.22 17.97
N LYS A 110 25.50 4.20 18.18
CA LYS A 110 25.94 2.81 18.19
C LYS A 110 26.55 2.41 16.85
N ASN A 111 25.92 2.80 15.74
CA ASN A 111 26.40 2.51 14.41
C ASN A 111 27.71 3.24 14.09
N ARG A 112 27.89 4.47 14.57
CA ARG A 112 29.14 5.20 14.42
C ARG A 112 30.25 4.60 15.25
N GLY A 113 29.94 4.09 16.43
CA GLY A 113 30.89 3.42 17.29
C GLY A 113 31.40 2.08 16.74
N ALA A 114 30.67 1.49 15.81
CA ALA A 114 31.06 0.24 15.14
C ALA A 114 32.07 0.45 14.02
N ASN A 115 32.32 1.68 13.63
CA ASN A 115 33.31 2.05 12.60
C ASN A 115 34.66 2.40 13.25
#